data_87bce655c3d656c159a4cb3c3703d1b6
#
_entry.id   87bce655c3d656c159a4cb3c3703d1b6
#
_cell.length_a   1.000
_cell.length_b   1.000
_cell.length_c   1.000
_cell.angle_alpha   90.00
_cell.angle_beta   90.00
_cell.angle_gamma   90.00
#
_symmetry.space_group_name_H-M   'P 1'
#
loop_
_entity.id
_entity.type
_entity.pdbx_description
1 polymer ?
#
loop_
_entity_poly.entity_id
_entity_poly.type
_entity_poly.pdbx_seq_one_letter_code
_entity_poly.pdbx_strand_id
1 'polypeptide(L)'
;MLDKLKDLDLRYEDLESQLGDPRVYGDAEKLRQVNRELKELLPVVETYRAYQAADSRRREAEELLHDPEMKEMAQAELAEAKEELEQLKEKLTILLLPRDPNDSRNVILEIRGGVGGEESALFAHSLLRMYTMYAESHGWKLEIASINETELGGVKDCSAVIE
;
A
#
# COMPACT_ATOMS: atom_id res chain seq x y z
N MET A 1 -9.92 -16.22 8.62
CA MET A 1 -8.77 -15.37 8.25
C MET A 1 -7.68 -16.19 7.56
N LEU A 2 -7.13 -17.23 8.18
CA LEU A 2 -6.03 -18.02 7.63
C LEU A 2 -6.35 -18.70 6.29
N ASP A 3 -7.56 -19.22 6.09
CA ASP A 3 -7.96 -19.82 4.80
C ASP A 3 -7.92 -18.79 3.66
N LYS A 4 -8.44 -17.57 3.92
CA LYS A 4 -8.38 -16.48 2.95
C LYS A 4 -6.94 -16.08 2.61
N LEU A 5 -6.04 -16.05 3.60
CA LEU A 5 -4.62 -15.74 3.38
C LEU A 5 -3.92 -16.82 2.55
N LYS A 6 -4.25 -18.09 2.77
CA LYS A 6 -3.75 -19.20 1.97
C LYS A 6 -4.22 -19.10 0.51
N ASP A 7 -5.48 -18.75 0.29
CA ASP A 7 -6.02 -18.56 -1.06
C ASP A 7 -5.32 -17.38 -1.79
N LEU A 8 -5.01 -16.30 -1.07
CA LEU A 8 -4.27 -15.16 -1.63
C LEU A 8 -2.81 -15.53 -1.97
N ASP A 9 -2.15 -16.35 -1.15
CA ASP A 9 -0.80 -16.85 -1.43
C ASP A 9 -0.77 -17.75 -2.67
N LEU A 10 -1.71 -18.68 -2.79
CA LEU A 10 -1.88 -19.51 -4.00
C LEU A 10 -2.19 -18.66 -5.24
N ARG A 11 -3.01 -17.63 -5.08
CA ARG A 11 -3.30 -16.71 -6.19
C ARG A 11 -2.05 -15.94 -6.62
N TYR A 12 -1.23 -15.53 -5.68
CA TYR A 12 0.04 -14.85 -5.96
C TYR A 12 1.00 -15.76 -6.74
N GLU A 13 1.15 -17.02 -6.33
CA GLU A 13 1.96 -18.02 -7.06
C GLU A 13 1.45 -18.28 -8.48
N ASP A 14 0.12 -18.36 -8.66
CA ASP A 14 -0.49 -18.49 -9.98
C ASP A 14 -0.17 -17.30 -10.89
N LEU A 15 -0.25 -16.07 -10.36
CA LEU A 15 0.10 -14.86 -11.09
C LEU A 15 1.60 -14.79 -11.44
N GLU A 16 2.48 -15.18 -10.52
CA GLU A 16 3.92 -15.30 -10.81
C GLU A 16 4.18 -16.29 -11.95
N SER A 17 3.49 -17.44 -11.93
CA SER A 17 3.58 -18.44 -13.02
C SER A 17 3.08 -17.89 -14.36
N GLN A 18 2.02 -17.06 -14.35
CA GLN A 18 1.47 -16.43 -15.54
C GLN A 18 2.45 -15.45 -16.22
N LEU A 19 3.37 -14.84 -15.50
CA LEU A 19 4.41 -13.98 -16.09
C LEU A 19 5.34 -14.73 -17.05
N GLY A 20 5.48 -16.03 -16.87
CA GLY A 20 6.23 -16.92 -17.79
C GLY A 20 5.45 -17.39 -19.03
N ASP A 21 4.15 -17.12 -19.12
CA ASP A 21 3.31 -17.56 -20.24
C ASP A 21 3.43 -16.57 -21.42
N PRO A 22 3.82 -17.05 -22.63
CA PRO A 22 3.90 -16.22 -23.84
C PRO A 22 2.61 -15.46 -24.18
N ARG A 23 1.45 -15.99 -23.79
CA ARG A 23 0.14 -15.36 -24.00
C ARG A 23 -0.11 -14.17 -23.07
N VAL A 24 0.66 -14.06 -22.01
CA VAL A 24 0.59 -12.96 -21.04
C VAL A 24 1.66 -11.91 -21.34
N TYR A 25 2.94 -12.28 -21.41
CA TYR A 25 4.00 -11.31 -21.67
C TYR A 25 3.98 -10.76 -23.11
N GLY A 26 3.32 -11.44 -24.07
CA GLY A 26 3.08 -10.93 -25.43
C GLY A 26 1.91 -9.93 -25.52
N ASP A 27 1.12 -9.77 -24.47
CA ASP A 27 -0.04 -8.87 -24.41
C ASP A 27 0.18 -7.81 -23.33
N ALA A 28 0.43 -6.56 -23.74
CA ALA A 28 0.78 -5.48 -22.83
C ALA A 28 -0.33 -5.18 -21.79
N GLU A 29 -1.60 -5.40 -22.13
CA GLU A 29 -2.72 -5.14 -21.22
C GLU A 29 -2.82 -6.23 -20.15
N LYS A 30 -2.72 -7.49 -20.55
CA LYS A 30 -2.68 -8.62 -19.60
C LYS A 30 -1.47 -8.54 -18.68
N LEU A 31 -0.30 -8.21 -19.23
CA LEU A 31 0.92 -8.04 -18.44
C LEU A 31 0.75 -6.94 -17.37
N ARG A 32 0.15 -5.80 -17.73
CA ARG A 32 -0.15 -4.73 -16.77
C ARG A 32 -1.11 -5.19 -15.68
N GLN A 33 -2.16 -5.93 -16.05
CA GLN A 33 -3.14 -6.44 -15.10
C GLN A 33 -2.51 -7.42 -14.11
N VAL A 34 -1.71 -8.38 -14.59
CA VAL A 34 -1.01 -9.36 -13.75
C VAL A 34 -0.03 -8.65 -12.80
N ASN A 35 0.78 -7.72 -13.31
CA ASN A 35 1.74 -6.98 -12.48
C ASN A 35 1.05 -6.11 -11.43
N ARG A 36 -0.09 -5.51 -11.76
CA ARG A 36 -0.89 -4.73 -10.81
C ARG A 36 -1.41 -5.61 -9.68
N GLU A 37 -2.00 -6.75 -10.01
CA GLU A 37 -2.54 -7.70 -9.02
C GLU A 37 -1.41 -8.25 -8.12
N LEU A 38 -0.26 -8.59 -8.69
CA LEU A 38 0.94 -9.00 -7.93
C LEU A 38 1.38 -7.92 -6.94
N LYS A 39 1.46 -6.66 -7.39
CA LYS A 39 1.84 -5.53 -6.54
C LYS A 39 0.84 -5.30 -5.40
N GLU A 40 -0.44 -5.51 -5.64
CA GLU A 40 -1.50 -5.38 -4.63
C GLU A 40 -1.46 -6.52 -3.60
N LEU A 41 -1.14 -7.74 -4.02
CA LEU A 41 -1.08 -8.91 -3.14
C LEU A 41 0.23 -9.02 -2.36
N LEU A 42 1.34 -8.54 -2.91
CA LEU A 42 2.68 -8.69 -2.36
C LEU A 42 2.77 -8.39 -0.85
N PRO A 43 2.29 -7.24 -0.33
CA PRO A 43 2.44 -6.94 1.09
C PRO A 43 1.67 -7.89 2.00
N VAL A 44 0.53 -8.42 1.54
CA VAL A 44 -0.27 -9.42 2.27
C VAL A 44 0.45 -10.76 2.29
N VAL A 45 0.95 -11.21 1.14
CA VAL A 45 1.64 -12.49 0.98
C VAL A 45 2.95 -12.52 1.75
N GLU A 46 3.78 -11.48 1.66
CA GLU A 46 5.03 -11.38 2.44
C GLU A 46 4.76 -11.42 3.94
N THR A 47 3.75 -10.68 4.41
CA THR A 47 3.39 -10.67 5.83
C THR A 47 2.84 -12.02 6.28
N TYR A 48 2.07 -12.70 5.42
CA TYR A 48 1.55 -14.04 5.71
C TYR A 48 2.65 -15.10 5.76
N ARG A 49 3.59 -15.08 4.83
CA ARG A 49 4.76 -15.99 4.82
C ARG A 49 5.64 -15.76 6.04
N ALA A 50 5.84 -14.50 6.46
CA ALA A 50 6.52 -14.20 7.72
C ALA A 50 5.76 -14.75 8.94
N TYR A 51 4.43 -14.63 8.96
CA TYR A 51 3.58 -15.21 10.01
C TYR A 51 3.73 -16.75 10.07
N GLN A 52 3.75 -17.43 8.93
CA GLN A 52 3.95 -18.88 8.90
C GLN A 52 5.34 -19.27 9.40
N ALA A 53 6.39 -18.53 9.06
CA ALA A 53 7.75 -18.77 9.56
C ALA A 53 7.84 -18.56 11.07
N ALA A 54 7.23 -17.52 11.61
CA ALA A 54 7.17 -17.26 13.04
C ALA A 54 6.37 -18.37 13.78
N ASP A 55 5.26 -18.87 13.19
CA ASP A 55 4.49 -19.98 13.78
C ASP A 55 5.29 -21.30 13.78
N SER A 56 6.10 -21.53 12.74
CA SER A 56 7.00 -22.69 12.71
C SER A 56 8.05 -22.61 13.83
N ARG A 57 8.72 -21.46 13.98
CA ARG A 57 9.69 -21.22 15.07
C ARG A 57 9.02 -21.39 16.45
N ARG A 58 7.82 -20.87 16.62
CA ARG A 58 7.06 -21.05 17.88
C ARG A 58 6.85 -22.53 18.19
N ARG A 59 6.43 -23.35 17.21
CA ARG A 59 6.20 -24.81 17.41
C ARG A 59 7.50 -25.54 17.71
N GLU A 60 8.56 -25.25 16.97
CA GLU A 60 9.89 -25.83 17.19
C GLU A 60 10.42 -25.50 18.60
N ALA A 61 10.27 -24.24 19.04
CA ALA A 61 10.62 -23.83 20.39
C ALA A 61 9.77 -24.54 21.46
N GLU A 62 8.47 -24.73 21.24
CA GLU A 62 7.59 -25.48 22.14
C GLU A 62 8.04 -26.95 22.29
N GLU A 63 8.48 -27.59 21.23
CA GLU A 63 9.02 -28.97 21.28
C GLU A 63 10.34 -29.03 22.05
N LEU A 64 11.24 -28.04 21.86
CA LEU A 64 12.53 -27.97 22.53
C LEU A 64 12.44 -27.65 24.03
N LEU A 65 11.31 -27.15 24.54
CA LEU A 65 11.11 -26.95 25.98
C LEU A 65 11.22 -28.24 26.83
N HIS A 66 11.05 -29.38 26.19
CA HIS A 66 11.16 -30.69 26.86
C HIS A 66 12.61 -31.15 27.05
N ASP A 67 13.55 -30.53 26.36
CA ASP A 67 15.00 -30.79 26.48
C ASP A 67 15.61 -29.87 27.56
N PRO A 68 16.15 -30.43 28.66
CA PRO A 68 16.74 -29.62 29.74
C PRO A 68 17.92 -28.75 29.29
N GLU A 69 18.69 -29.17 28.26
CA GLU A 69 19.85 -28.46 27.78
C GLU A 69 19.45 -27.26 26.87
N MET A 70 18.30 -27.35 26.21
CA MET A 70 17.80 -26.35 25.28
C MET A 70 16.73 -25.43 25.89
N LYS A 71 16.27 -25.73 27.11
CA LYS A 71 15.08 -25.11 27.73
C LYS A 71 15.18 -23.57 27.80
N GLU A 72 16.31 -23.05 28.22
CA GLU A 72 16.48 -21.57 28.38
C GLU A 72 16.43 -20.86 27.02
N MET A 73 17.10 -21.41 26.01
CA MET A 73 17.09 -20.89 24.66
C MET A 73 15.71 -21.02 24.03
N ALA A 74 15.04 -22.15 24.21
CA ALA A 74 13.69 -22.37 23.71
C ALA A 74 12.66 -21.43 24.35
N GLN A 75 12.80 -21.07 25.63
CA GLN A 75 11.95 -20.06 26.27
C GLN A 75 12.11 -18.67 25.67
N ALA A 76 13.35 -18.27 25.38
CA ALA A 76 13.63 -16.98 24.75
C ALA A 76 13.03 -16.92 23.34
N GLU A 77 13.32 -17.93 22.52
CA GLU A 77 12.78 -18.05 21.15
C GLU A 77 11.25 -18.08 21.12
N LEU A 78 10.64 -18.80 22.05
CA LEU A 78 9.19 -18.88 22.19
C LEU A 78 8.56 -17.52 22.51
N ALA A 79 9.21 -16.74 23.38
CA ALA A 79 8.73 -15.40 23.74
C ALA A 79 8.81 -14.45 22.55
N GLU A 80 9.93 -14.45 21.84
CA GLU A 80 10.15 -13.63 20.64
C GLU A 80 9.17 -14.01 19.51
N ALA A 81 9.03 -15.30 19.22
CA ALA A 81 8.12 -15.76 18.18
C ALA A 81 6.65 -15.42 18.48
N LYS A 82 6.23 -15.46 19.75
CA LYS A 82 4.88 -15.06 20.15
C LYS A 82 4.64 -13.56 19.96
N GLU A 83 5.59 -12.73 20.33
CA GLU A 83 5.49 -11.28 20.13
C GLU A 83 5.41 -10.94 18.63
N GLU A 84 6.28 -11.54 17.81
CA GLU A 84 6.26 -11.37 16.36
C GLU A 84 4.93 -11.82 15.74
N LEU A 85 4.37 -12.95 16.16
CA LEU A 85 3.07 -13.44 15.69
C LEU A 85 1.93 -12.45 15.98
N GLU A 86 1.89 -11.81 17.13
CA GLU A 86 0.87 -10.80 17.45
C GLU A 86 1.04 -9.56 16.55
N GLN A 87 2.27 -9.07 16.37
CA GLN A 87 2.55 -7.93 15.48
C GLN A 87 2.16 -8.23 14.02
N LEU A 88 2.52 -9.41 13.52
CA LEU A 88 2.18 -9.83 12.17
C LEU A 88 0.67 -10.03 11.97
N LYS A 89 -0.03 -10.52 12.98
CA LYS A 89 -1.48 -10.68 12.97
C LYS A 89 -2.21 -9.34 12.92
N GLU A 90 -1.76 -8.35 13.69
CA GLU A 90 -2.29 -6.99 13.62
C GLU A 90 -2.07 -6.39 12.24
N LYS A 91 -0.85 -6.51 11.70
CA LYS A 91 -0.51 -6.04 10.35
C LYS A 91 -1.37 -6.71 9.28
N LEU A 92 -1.57 -8.03 9.34
CA LEU A 92 -2.45 -8.76 8.43
C LEU A 92 -3.91 -8.29 8.54
N THR A 93 -4.37 -7.98 9.74
CA THR A 93 -5.74 -7.46 9.94
C THR A 93 -5.93 -6.14 9.22
N ILE A 94 -4.95 -5.24 9.29
CA ILE A 94 -4.97 -3.94 8.59
C ILE A 94 -4.90 -4.14 7.07
N LEU A 95 -4.01 -5.00 6.59
CA LEU A 95 -3.83 -5.27 5.15
C LEU A 95 -5.05 -5.94 4.50
N LEU A 96 -5.85 -6.66 5.28
CA LEU A 96 -7.09 -7.31 4.81
C LEU A 96 -8.33 -6.41 4.85
N LEU A 97 -8.20 -5.17 5.35
CA LEU A 97 -9.30 -4.21 5.28
C LEU A 97 -9.69 -3.95 3.82
N PRO A 98 -10.99 -3.82 3.54
CA PRO A 98 -11.43 -3.44 2.20
C PRO A 98 -10.80 -2.13 1.78
N ARG A 99 -10.14 -2.11 0.63
CA ARG A 99 -9.64 -0.88 0.01
C ARG A 99 -10.77 -0.23 -0.78
N ASP A 100 -10.77 1.09 -0.83
CA ASP A 100 -11.67 1.80 -1.72
C ASP A 100 -11.28 1.48 -3.18
N PRO A 101 -12.20 1.02 -4.03
CA PRO A 101 -11.92 0.75 -5.44
C PRO A 101 -11.46 2.01 -6.21
N ASN A 102 -11.62 3.17 -5.62
CA ASN A 102 -11.17 4.45 -6.19
C ASN A 102 -9.74 4.84 -5.79
N ASP A 103 -9.12 4.18 -4.79
CA ASP A 103 -7.75 4.50 -4.33
C ASP A 103 -6.69 4.44 -5.44
N SER A 104 -6.95 3.69 -6.50
CA SER A 104 -6.05 3.55 -7.65
C SER A 104 -6.44 4.42 -8.85
N ARG A 105 -7.42 5.30 -8.70
CA ARG A 105 -7.87 6.18 -9.79
C ARG A 105 -7.18 7.53 -9.72
N ASN A 106 -6.98 8.12 -10.88
CA ASN A 106 -6.56 9.51 -10.97
C ASN A 106 -7.62 10.43 -10.35
N VAL A 107 -7.15 11.48 -9.69
CA VAL A 107 -7.99 12.45 -8.99
C VAL A 107 -7.98 13.77 -9.74
N ILE A 108 -9.15 14.38 -9.90
CA ILE A 108 -9.27 15.76 -10.37
C ILE A 108 -9.39 16.65 -9.13
N LEU A 109 -8.40 17.53 -8.96
CA LEU A 109 -8.37 18.55 -7.91
C LEU A 109 -8.88 19.87 -8.50
N GLU A 110 -9.98 20.38 -7.98
CA GLU A 110 -10.48 21.71 -8.31
C GLU A 110 -10.36 22.63 -7.10
N ILE A 111 -9.72 23.77 -7.28
CA ILE A 111 -9.57 24.82 -6.26
C ILE A 111 -10.22 26.09 -6.83
N ARG A 112 -11.10 26.70 -6.06
CA ARG A 112 -11.76 27.95 -6.44
C ARG A 112 -11.67 28.94 -5.29
N GLY A 113 -11.23 30.16 -5.56
CA GLY A 113 -11.31 31.28 -4.65
C GLY A 113 -12.77 31.58 -4.34
N GLY A 114 -13.10 31.80 -3.07
CA GLY A 114 -14.43 32.15 -2.60
C GLY A 114 -14.63 33.67 -2.45
N VAL A 115 -15.40 34.06 -1.45
CA VAL A 115 -15.58 35.46 -1.06
C VAL A 115 -14.31 35.95 -0.38
N GLY A 116 -13.76 37.09 -0.80
CA GLY A 116 -12.54 37.67 -0.21
C GLY A 116 -11.59 38.33 -1.21
N GLY A 117 -11.99 38.37 -2.49
CA GLY A 117 -11.19 39.03 -3.53
C GLY A 117 -9.78 38.47 -3.65
N GLU A 118 -8.77 39.32 -3.65
CA GLU A 118 -7.36 38.93 -3.84
C GLU A 118 -6.84 38.04 -2.71
N GLU A 119 -7.28 38.24 -1.46
CA GLU A 119 -6.86 37.40 -0.32
C GLU A 119 -7.30 35.94 -0.50
N SER A 120 -8.50 35.74 -1.03
CA SER A 120 -8.98 34.39 -1.30
C SER A 120 -8.20 33.71 -2.43
N ALA A 121 -7.78 34.47 -3.44
CA ALA A 121 -6.96 33.99 -4.53
C ALA A 121 -5.53 33.61 -4.08
N LEU A 122 -4.93 34.41 -3.19
CA LEU A 122 -3.64 34.09 -2.59
C LEU A 122 -3.71 32.84 -1.70
N PHE A 123 -4.82 32.68 -0.96
CA PHE A 123 -5.04 31.46 -0.18
C PHE A 123 -5.21 30.23 -1.07
N ALA A 124 -5.96 30.34 -2.18
CA ALA A 124 -6.11 29.28 -3.17
C ALA A 124 -4.76 28.86 -3.78
N HIS A 125 -3.87 29.83 -4.06
CA HIS A 125 -2.50 29.55 -4.48
C HIS A 125 -1.73 28.75 -3.42
N SER A 126 -1.86 29.11 -2.15
CA SER A 126 -1.21 28.39 -1.04
C SER A 126 -1.73 26.95 -0.92
N LEU A 127 -3.04 26.73 -1.13
CA LEU A 127 -3.62 25.38 -1.15
C LEU A 127 -3.09 24.57 -2.35
N LEU A 128 -3.04 25.16 -3.55
CA LEU A 128 -2.47 24.48 -4.73
C LEU A 128 -1.03 24.03 -4.46
N ARG A 129 -0.21 24.91 -3.89
CA ARG A 129 1.16 24.60 -3.52
C ARG A 129 1.23 23.46 -2.50
N MET A 130 0.36 23.46 -1.47
CA MET A 130 0.29 22.42 -0.46
C MET A 130 -0.01 21.06 -1.11
N TYR A 131 -1.01 20.97 -1.97
CA TYR A 131 -1.36 19.73 -2.67
C TYR A 131 -0.27 19.29 -3.64
N THR A 132 0.40 20.22 -4.33
CA THR A 132 1.54 19.89 -5.19
C THR A 132 2.67 19.23 -4.39
N MET A 133 3.07 19.84 -3.27
CA MET A 133 4.11 19.29 -2.41
C MET A 133 3.71 17.92 -1.81
N TYR A 134 2.43 17.76 -1.47
CA TYR A 134 1.91 16.49 -0.98
C TYR A 134 1.98 15.40 -2.05
N ALA A 135 1.53 15.68 -3.26
CA ALA A 135 1.62 14.76 -4.39
C ALA A 135 3.07 14.36 -4.68
N GLU A 136 3.99 15.33 -4.73
CA GLU A 136 5.42 15.09 -4.93
C GLU A 136 6.01 14.18 -3.84
N SER A 137 5.65 14.40 -2.57
CA SER A 137 6.14 13.60 -1.46
C SER A 137 5.68 12.12 -1.52
N HIS A 138 4.59 11.85 -2.23
CA HIS A 138 4.06 10.50 -2.47
C HIS A 138 4.48 9.91 -3.83
N GLY A 139 5.28 10.65 -4.61
CA GLY A 139 5.70 10.24 -5.96
C GLY A 139 4.58 10.28 -6.99
N TRP A 140 3.50 11.01 -6.71
CA TRP A 140 2.39 11.23 -7.63
C TRP A 140 2.69 12.38 -8.56
N LYS A 141 2.20 12.29 -9.79
CA LYS A 141 2.34 13.34 -10.79
C LYS A 141 1.12 14.26 -10.71
N LEU A 142 1.35 15.57 -10.51
CA LEU A 142 0.30 16.59 -10.58
C LEU A 142 0.47 17.39 -11.87
N GLU A 143 -0.55 17.39 -12.70
CA GLU A 143 -0.60 18.19 -13.95
C GLU A 143 -1.72 19.22 -13.86
N ILE A 144 -1.38 20.50 -14.09
CA ILE A 144 -2.35 21.58 -14.15
C ILE A 144 -3.06 21.52 -15.50
N ALA A 145 -4.36 21.24 -15.48
CA ALA A 145 -5.20 21.23 -16.67
C ALA A 145 -5.66 22.65 -17.05
N SER A 146 -6.00 23.47 -16.04
CA SER A 146 -6.34 24.88 -16.22
C SER A 146 -6.02 25.67 -14.97
N ILE A 147 -5.60 26.93 -15.14
CA ILE A 147 -5.34 27.87 -14.06
C ILE A 147 -5.70 29.28 -14.48
N ASN A 148 -6.35 30.01 -13.60
CA ASN A 148 -6.68 31.42 -13.77
C ASN A 148 -6.03 32.21 -12.63
N GLU A 149 -4.94 32.88 -12.94
CA GLU A 149 -4.12 33.62 -11.97
C GLU A 149 -4.57 35.09 -11.86
N THR A 150 -4.25 35.71 -10.74
CA THR A 150 -4.42 37.14 -10.51
C THR A 150 -3.10 37.86 -10.78
N GLU A 151 -3.16 39.21 -10.97
CA GLU A 151 -1.98 40.04 -11.16
C GLU A 151 -0.99 40.02 -9.98
N LEU A 152 -1.48 39.70 -8.78
CA LEU A 152 -0.69 39.59 -7.55
C LEU A 152 -0.22 38.15 -7.26
N GLY A 153 -0.37 37.23 -8.19
CA GLY A 153 0.09 35.85 -8.06
C GLY A 153 -0.88 34.96 -7.28
N GLY A 154 -2.11 35.38 -7.08
CA GLY A 154 -3.17 34.54 -6.54
C GLY A 154 -3.78 33.63 -7.60
N VAL A 155 -4.60 32.66 -7.22
CA VAL A 155 -5.33 31.74 -8.08
C VAL A 155 -6.82 31.93 -7.87
N LYS A 156 -7.56 32.37 -8.91
CA LYS A 156 -9.01 32.48 -8.87
C LYS A 156 -9.67 31.12 -8.93
N ASP A 157 -9.22 30.31 -9.85
CA ASP A 157 -9.60 28.92 -10.03
C ASP A 157 -8.46 28.12 -10.67
N CYS A 158 -8.41 26.83 -10.33
CA CYS A 158 -7.46 25.89 -10.88
C CYS A 158 -8.09 24.50 -10.93
N SER A 159 -7.81 23.78 -12.02
CA SER A 159 -8.12 22.35 -12.15
C SER A 159 -6.81 21.62 -12.45
N ALA A 160 -6.53 20.58 -11.68
CA ALA A 160 -5.34 19.75 -11.81
C ALA A 160 -5.70 18.27 -11.76
N VAL A 161 -4.93 17.44 -12.45
CA VAL A 161 -5.04 15.97 -12.42
C VAL A 161 -3.87 15.43 -11.62
N ILE A 162 -4.16 14.54 -10.69
CA ILE A 162 -3.15 13.82 -9.89
C ILE A 162 -3.19 12.35 -10.30
N GLU A 163 -2.04 11.81 -10.73
CA GLU A 163 -1.82 10.44 -11.23
C GLU A 163 -0.89 9.66 -10.29
#